data_84a4d89c35dcd7577b704e93a9fdd0b8
#
_entry.id   84a4d89c35dcd7577b704e93a9fdd0b8
#
_cell.length_a   1.000
_cell.length_b   1.000
_cell.length_c   1.000
_cell.angle_alpha   90.00
_cell.angle_beta   90.00
_cell.angle_gamma   90.00
#
_symmetry.space_group_name_H-M   'P 1'
#
loop_
_entity.id
_entity.type
_entity.pdbx_description
1 polymer ?
#
loop_
_entity_poly.entity_id
_entity_poly.type
_entity_poly.pdbx_seq_one_letter_code
_entity_poly.pdbx_strand_id
1 'polypeptide(L)'
;MLPEFLTQGPWLYLLMALGLLAALAALAKVSGMVRYIPNDRIGVVEKLWSPKGSVQLGLLALNGEAGFQAELLRGGFHFFPPFQYKIHIHSMVSVTQGKLGYVFARDGIDLPAGQTLADNAQVSNFLDVRAFLQGGGQKGPQRKVLREGTHIINPALFVVMTEEATYSLTLEATESAYYDKMRDVLDQRSGFTPVVIKEVMGQHESDQLAVVTVMDGPALPKDELLAPDVGDAHNSFQEPERFLAAGGKRGRQERVLVEGTYYINRLFATVEFISKTIIPVGYVGVVVSYTGRKGTDTSGSEYSHGELVETGCRGVWRDAMMPGKYAFNTYAGKIELVPTTNFVLMWQHGSSGSTFDGNLREITLITKDAFEPQLPLSVVVHIDYRKAPMVVQRFGNVKQLVEQTLDPMVSSYFKNVSQTRTFIELIQSRSELQANASVDM
;
A
#
# COMPACT_ATOMS: atom_id res chain seq x y z
N MET A 1 67.85 45.25 23.17
CA MET A 1 68.80 44.27 23.68
C MET A 1 68.04 43.11 24.28
N LEU A 2 68.01 41.97 23.63
CA LEU A 2 67.54 40.72 24.26
C LEU A 2 68.61 40.31 25.28
N PRO A 3 68.22 39.91 26.49
CA PRO A 3 69.22 39.59 27.53
C PRO A 3 70.05 38.38 27.11
N GLU A 4 71.37 38.47 27.22
CA GLU A 4 72.38 37.45 26.86
C GLU A 4 72.14 36.07 27.54
N PHE A 5 71.33 36.02 28.58
CA PHE A 5 70.85 34.82 29.29
C PHE A 5 70.04 33.87 28.36
N LEU A 6 69.44 34.40 27.35
CA LEU A 6 68.63 33.60 26.42
C LEU A 6 69.42 32.98 25.24
N THR A 7 70.67 33.36 25.04
CA THR A 7 71.54 32.99 23.91
C THR A 7 72.59 31.91 24.18
N GLN A 8 72.81 31.53 25.39
CA GLN A 8 73.88 30.56 25.78
C GLN A 8 73.48 29.64 26.93
N GLY A 9 72.39 28.88 26.80
CA GLY A 9 72.01 27.93 27.84
C GLY A 9 71.24 26.77 27.33
N PRO A 10 71.03 25.66 28.10
CA PRO A 10 70.25 24.50 27.69
C PRO A 10 68.79 24.84 27.23
N TRP A 11 68.31 26.03 27.60
CA TRP A 11 67.04 26.61 27.20
C TRP A 11 66.95 26.87 25.70
N LEU A 12 68.07 27.24 25.03
CA LEU A 12 68.11 27.48 23.61
C LEU A 12 67.83 26.17 22.84
N TYR A 13 68.45 25.06 23.28
CA TYR A 13 68.23 23.72 22.68
C TYR A 13 66.82 23.26 22.92
N LEU A 14 66.23 23.58 24.07
CA LEU A 14 64.85 23.23 24.41
C LEU A 14 63.87 24.03 23.55
N LEU A 15 64.06 25.31 23.31
CA LEU A 15 63.30 26.19 22.44
C LEU A 15 63.44 25.73 20.95
N MET A 16 64.66 25.40 20.52
CA MET A 16 64.86 24.84 19.15
C MET A 16 64.22 23.51 18.99
N ALA A 17 64.26 22.61 19.97
CA ALA A 17 63.57 21.33 19.94
C ALA A 17 62.04 21.51 19.89
N LEU A 18 61.50 22.44 20.70
CA LEU A 18 60.04 22.76 20.67
C LEU A 18 59.62 23.40 19.34
N GLY A 19 60.44 24.30 18.80
CA GLY A 19 60.21 24.90 17.48
C GLY A 19 60.27 23.86 16.37
N LEU A 20 61.24 22.95 16.40
CA LEU A 20 61.30 21.82 15.44
C LEU A 20 60.09 20.90 15.57
N LEU A 21 59.69 20.58 16.78
CA LEU A 21 58.52 19.73 17.05
C LEU A 21 57.22 20.40 16.56
N ALA A 22 57.08 21.71 16.78
CA ALA A 22 55.95 22.48 16.26
C ALA A 22 55.96 22.55 14.72
N ALA A 23 57.14 22.73 14.10
CA ALA A 23 57.29 22.74 12.65
C ALA A 23 56.96 21.34 12.05
N LEU A 24 57.42 20.24 12.68
CA LEU A 24 57.08 18.88 12.27
C LEU A 24 55.59 18.60 12.43
N ALA A 25 54.98 19.04 13.53
CA ALA A 25 53.53 18.92 13.74
C ALA A 25 52.72 19.73 12.72
N ALA A 26 53.14 20.94 12.38
CA ALA A 26 52.56 21.77 11.34
C ALA A 26 52.70 21.11 9.95
N LEU A 27 53.85 20.56 9.64
CA LEU A 27 54.14 19.85 8.41
C LEU A 27 53.29 18.57 8.31
N ALA A 28 53.16 17.80 9.37
CA ALA A 28 52.33 16.62 9.45
C ALA A 28 50.82 16.95 9.22
N LYS A 29 50.36 18.09 9.73
CA LYS A 29 49.01 18.59 9.53
C LYS A 29 48.79 19.06 8.09
N VAL A 30 49.69 19.84 7.54
CA VAL A 30 49.59 20.39 6.16
C VAL A 30 49.73 19.29 5.10
N SER A 31 50.63 18.33 5.30
CA SER A 31 50.81 17.20 4.41
C SER A 31 49.69 16.18 4.45
N GLY A 32 48.71 16.35 5.36
CA GLY A 32 47.61 15.41 5.52
C GLY A 32 47.99 14.09 6.18
N MET A 33 49.18 13.99 6.80
CA MET A 33 49.65 12.75 7.46
C MET A 33 48.79 12.39 8.66
N VAL A 34 48.30 13.40 9.41
CA VAL A 34 47.44 13.21 10.59
C VAL A 34 46.07 13.83 10.31
N ARG A 35 45.05 13.01 10.40
CA ARG A 35 43.65 13.43 10.26
C ARG A 35 42.86 13.04 11.50
N TYR A 36 42.17 14.01 12.08
CA TYR A 36 41.21 13.78 13.15
C TYR A 36 39.80 13.78 12.57
N ILE A 37 39.03 12.72 12.85
CA ILE A 37 37.64 12.60 12.48
C ILE A 37 36.81 12.67 13.77
N PRO A 38 35.84 13.59 13.87
CA PRO A 38 34.90 13.63 14.99
C PRO A 38 34.08 12.35 15.11
N ASN A 39 33.64 11.98 16.30
CA ASN A 39 32.89 10.74 16.54
C ASN A 39 31.48 10.72 15.90
N ASP A 40 30.94 11.90 15.58
CA ASP A 40 29.67 12.10 14.91
C ASP A 40 29.79 12.08 13.38
N ARG A 41 30.98 11.87 12.84
CA ARG A 41 31.29 11.91 11.41
C ARG A 41 32.01 10.67 10.91
N ILE A 42 32.01 10.49 9.60
CA ILE A 42 32.73 9.44 8.88
C ILE A 42 33.73 10.07 7.92
N GLY A 43 34.86 9.40 7.72
CA GLY A 43 35.86 9.78 6.71
C GLY A 43 35.81 8.83 5.50
N VAL A 44 35.59 9.39 4.33
CA VAL A 44 35.75 8.68 3.06
C VAL A 44 37.16 8.86 2.56
N VAL A 45 37.84 7.77 2.32
CA VAL A 45 39.25 7.78 1.90
C VAL A 45 39.31 7.81 0.37
N GLU A 46 39.97 8.84 -0.18
CA GLU A 46 40.34 8.91 -1.59
C GLU A 46 41.85 8.72 -1.69
N LYS A 47 42.30 7.68 -2.39
CA LYS A 47 43.72 7.43 -2.68
C LYS A 47 44.06 8.09 -3.99
N LEU A 48 44.96 9.10 -3.95
CA LEU A 48 45.28 9.92 -5.11
C LEU A 48 46.14 9.20 -6.14
N TRP A 49 47.03 8.33 -5.69
CA TRP A 49 47.88 7.53 -6.57
C TRP A 49 48.19 6.16 -5.96
N SER A 50 48.37 5.16 -6.83
CA SER A 50 48.73 3.79 -6.43
C SER A 50 49.65 3.15 -7.45
N PRO A 51 50.64 2.31 -7.03
CA PRO A 51 51.43 1.50 -7.96
C PRO A 51 50.58 0.51 -8.76
N LYS A 52 49.39 0.19 -8.29
CA LYS A 52 48.42 -0.68 -8.97
C LYS A 52 47.57 0.04 -10.03
N GLY A 53 47.83 1.35 -10.27
CA GLY A 53 47.04 2.14 -11.19
C GLY A 53 45.77 2.72 -10.55
N SER A 54 44.92 3.29 -11.36
CA SER A 54 43.60 3.82 -10.98
C SER A 54 42.50 2.80 -11.24
N VAL A 55 41.35 2.95 -10.53
CA VAL A 55 40.15 2.16 -10.77
C VAL A 55 39.74 2.28 -12.24
N GLN A 56 39.64 1.18 -12.94
CA GLN A 56 39.24 1.14 -14.35
C GLN A 56 37.74 0.85 -14.53
N LEU A 57 37.15 0.10 -13.61
CA LEU A 57 35.75 -0.28 -13.62
C LEU A 57 35.12 0.02 -12.24
N GLY A 58 33.95 0.66 -12.23
CA GLY A 58 33.25 1.03 -11.02
C GLY A 58 33.72 2.32 -10.36
N LEU A 59 33.09 2.69 -9.26
CA LEU A 59 33.33 3.92 -8.50
C LEU A 59 34.34 3.74 -7.36
N LEU A 60 34.58 2.50 -6.92
CA LEU A 60 35.36 2.20 -5.71
C LEU A 60 36.53 1.27 -5.97
N ALA A 61 37.64 1.59 -5.32
CA ALA A 61 38.84 0.76 -5.31
C ALA A 61 38.70 -0.37 -4.27
N LEU A 62 38.66 -1.61 -4.75
CA LEU A 62 38.55 -2.80 -3.91
C LEU A 62 39.89 -3.48 -3.60
N ASN A 63 40.92 -3.30 -4.47
CA ASN A 63 42.21 -4.00 -4.35
C ASN A 63 43.38 -3.06 -4.08
N GLY A 64 43.08 -1.82 -3.61
CA GLY A 64 44.07 -0.80 -3.27
C GLY A 64 44.54 0.04 -4.44
N GLU A 65 43.81 0.09 -5.56
CA GLU A 65 43.99 1.03 -6.66
C GLU A 65 43.80 2.49 -6.19
N ALA A 66 44.15 3.45 -7.02
CA ALA A 66 43.83 4.86 -6.78
C ALA A 66 42.36 5.11 -7.05
N GLY A 67 41.72 5.92 -6.22
CA GLY A 67 40.27 6.22 -6.22
C GLY A 67 39.66 6.17 -4.83
N PHE A 68 38.35 6.28 -4.73
CA PHE A 68 37.64 6.13 -3.46
C PHE A 68 37.74 4.70 -2.94
N GLN A 69 38.11 4.55 -1.67
CA GLN A 69 38.27 3.26 -1.01
C GLN A 69 36.94 2.77 -0.42
N ALA A 70 36.78 1.44 -0.38
CA ALA A 70 35.58 0.83 0.18
C ALA A 70 35.42 1.07 1.69
N GLU A 71 36.54 1.08 2.40
CA GLU A 71 36.57 1.19 3.84
C GLU A 71 36.33 2.64 4.29
N LEU A 72 35.51 2.81 5.34
CA LEU A 72 35.24 4.09 6.00
C LEU A 72 36.09 4.24 7.26
N LEU A 73 36.54 5.46 7.49
CA LEU A 73 37.16 5.85 8.74
C LEU A 73 36.13 6.29 9.75
N ARG A 74 36.26 5.83 10.97
CA ARG A 74 35.45 6.25 12.12
C ARG A 74 36.18 7.32 12.94
N GLY A 75 35.48 7.90 13.90
CA GLY A 75 36.04 8.90 14.81
C GLY A 75 37.39 8.49 15.42
N GLY A 76 38.30 9.46 15.55
CA GLY A 76 39.64 9.27 16.09
C GLY A 76 40.73 9.88 15.23
N PHE A 77 41.97 9.61 15.61
CA PHE A 77 43.17 10.02 14.87
C PHE A 77 43.59 8.91 13.92
N HIS A 78 43.80 9.30 12.66
CA HIS A 78 44.25 8.40 11.60
C HIS A 78 45.53 8.93 10.98
N PHE A 79 46.45 8.02 10.68
CA PHE A 79 47.78 8.32 10.13
C PHE A 79 47.85 7.75 8.69
N PHE A 80 48.23 8.60 7.75
CA PHE A 80 48.38 8.26 6.34
C PHE A 80 49.74 8.72 5.80
N PRO A 81 50.29 8.04 4.77
CA PRO A 81 51.40 8.56 4.01
C PRO A 81 51.10 9.95 3.47
N PRO A 82 52.05 10.92 3.56
CA PRO A 82 51.82 12.27 3.08
C PRO A 82 51.53 12.31 1.58
N PHE A 83 50.65 13.20 1.16
CA PHE A 83 50.28 13.46 -0.24
C PHE A 83 49.68 12.29 -1.04
N GLN A 84 49.45 11.15 -0.39
CA GLN A 84 48.87 9.97 -1.06
C GLN A 84 47.37 9.87 -0.87
N TYR A 85 46.84 10.36 0.27
CA TYR A 85 45.45 10.21 0.64
C TYR A 85 44.78 11.55 0.90
N LYS A 86 43.53 11.66 0.43
CA LYS A 86 42.63 12.77 0.75
C LYS A 86 41.42 12.20 1.50
N ILE A 87 41.07 12.81 2.61
CA ILE A 87 39.97 12.35 3.47
C ILE A 87 38.81 13.36 3.33
N HIS A 88 37.69 12.87 2.91
CA HIS A 88 36.43 13.61 2.83
C HIS A 88 35.62 13.32 4.09
N ILE A 89 35.34 14.33 4.91
CA ILE A 89 34.58 14.17 6.14
C ILE A 89 33.10 14.46 5.87
N HIS A 90 32.24 13.48 6.15
CA HIS A 90 30.80 13.56 5.96
C HIS A 90 30.05 13.24 7.25
N SER A 91 28.81 13.73 7.36
CA SER A 91 27.90 13.38 8.45
C SER A 91 27.49 11.92 8.32
N MET A 92 27.24 11.26 9.45
CA MET A 92 26.52 9.97 9.43
C MET A 92 25.09 10.18 8.93
N VAL A 93 24.52 9.16 8.33
CA VAL A 93 23.12 9.18 7.91
C VAL A 93 22.25 9.10 9.16
N SER A 94 21.45 10.11 9.41
CA SER A 94 20.48 10.14 10.49
C SER A 94 19.07 10.05 9.93
N VAL A 95 18.31 9.06 10.38
CA VAL A 95 16.88 8.90 10.08
C VAL A 95 16.12 9.23 11.35
N THR A 96 15.31 10.27 11.32
CA THR A 96 14.52 10.77 12.45
C THR A 96 13.52 9.70 12.91
N GLN A 97 13.17 9.71 14.19
CA GLN A 97 12.21 8.77 14.77
C GLN A 97 10.88 8.78 14.03
N GLY A 98 10.35 7.59 13.71
CA GLY A 98 9.11 7.42 12.96
C GLY A 98 9.21 7.78 11.48
N LYS A 99 10.42 7.91 10.92
CA LYS A 99 10.66 8.19 9.51
C LYS A 99 11.38 7.04 8.80
N LEU A 100 11.47 7.15 7.48
CA LEU A 100 12.12 6.20 6.59
C LEU A 100 13.25 6.89 5.81
N GLY A 101 14.32 6.13 5.54
CA GLY A 101 15.39 6.53 4.64
C GLY A 101 15.46 5.58 3.44
N TYR A 102 15.72 6.12 2.26
CA TYR A 102 15.84 5.38 1.00
C TYR A 102 17.29 5.33 0.56
N VAL A 103 17.72 4.15 0.16
CA VAL A 103 19.09 3.91 -0.29
C VAL A 103 19.12 3.66 -1.79
N PHE A 104 20.05 4.32 -2.48
CA PHE A 104 20.33 4.15 -3.90
C PHE A 104 21.79 3.79 -4.07
N ALA A 105 22.09 2.67 -4.73
CA ALA A 105 23.45 2.31 -5.08
C ALA A 105 23.84 2.94 -6.42
N ARG A 106 24.98 3.63 -6.45
CA ARG A 106 25.52 4.28 -7.66
C ARG A 106 26.25 3.29 -8.56
N ASP A 107 26.72 2.17 -7.97
CA ASP A 107 27.49 1.14 -8.64
C ASP A 107 27.04 -0.25 -8.23
N GLY A 108 27.29 -1.24 -9.07
CA GLY A 108 26.87 -2.62 -8.88
C GLY A 108 26.41 -3.25 -10.20
N ILE A 109 25.78 -4.41 -10.12
CA ILE A 109 25.23 -5.12 -11.27
C ILE A 109 23.97 -4.39 -11.74
N ASP A 110 23.80 -4.23 -13.05
CA ASP A 110 22.59 -3.61 -13.62
C ASP A 110 21.35 -4.45 -13.32
N LEU A 111 20.21 -3.77 -13.15
CA LEU A 111 18.94 -4.44 -12.89
C LEU A 111 18.51 -5.28 -14.09
N PRO A 112 18.02 -6.51 -13.89
CA PRO A 112 17.43 -7.31 -14.95
C PRO A 112 16.20 -6.60 -15.58
N ALA A 113 15.93 -6.90 -16.83
CA ALA A 113 14.75 -6.38 -17.52
C ALA A 113 13.45 -6.73 -16.77
N GLY A 114 12.66 -5.73 -16.44
CA GLY A 114 11.40 -5.87 -15.70
C GLY A 114 11.50 -5.77 -14.18
N GLN A 115 12.71 -5.68 -13.63
CA GLN A 115 12.94 -5.37 -12.22
C GLN A 115 13.13 -3.85 -12.06
N THR A 116 12.48 -3.24 -11.08
CA THR A 116 12.54 -1.80 -10.85
C THR A 116 13.36 -1.43 -9.62
N LEU A 117 13.48 -2.32 -8.67
CA LEU A 117 14.23 -2.15 -7.43
C LEU A 117 15.28 -3.22 -7.25
N ALA A 118 16.43 -2.83 -6.74
CA ALA A 118 17.57 -3.72 -6.49
C ALA A 118 17.27 -4.70 -5.35
N ASP A 119 17.67 -5.95 -5.57
CA ASP A 119 17.60 -7.04 -4.60
C ASP A 119 18.65 -6.86 -3.51
N ASN A 120 18.25 -7.08 -2.27
CA ASN A 120 19.11 -6.98 -1.09
C ASN A 120 19.23 -8.28 -0.30
N ALA A 121 18.84 -9.41 -0.89
CA ALA A 121 18.79 -10.70 -0.18
C ALA A 121 20.13 -11.08 0.48
N GLN A 122 21.25 -10.61 -0.07
CA GLN A 122 22.61 -10.95 0.38
C GLN A 122 23.38 -9.80 1.02
N VAL A 123 22.74 -8.66 1.29
CA VAL A 123 23.42 -7.44 1.71
C VAL A 123 23.18 -7.13 3.20
N SER A 124 24.27 -6.98 3.96
CA SER A 124 24.24 -6.59 5.37
C SER A 124 24.03 -5.09 5.53
N ASN A 125 22.76 -4.62 5.53
CA ASN A 125 22.37 -3.24 5.89
C ASN A 125 23.24 -2.11 5.30
N PHE A 126 23.85 -2.27 4.12
CA PHE A 126 24.71 -1.28 3.44
C PHE A 126 25.97 -0.86 4.21
N LEU A 127 26.35 -1.62 5.25
CA LEU A 127 27.49 -1.30 6.09
C LEU A 127 28.82 -1.66 5.43
N ASP A 128 28.84 -2.78 4.70
CA ASP A 128 30.03 -3.30 4.04
C ASP A 128 29.89 -3.20 2.53
N VAL A 129 30.57 -2.20 1.98
CA VAL A 129 30.60 -1.92 0.54
C VAL A 129 31.27 -3.02 -0.25
N ARG A 130 32.33 -3.63 0.30
CA ARG A 130 33.06 -4.73 -0.34
C ARG A 130 32.18 -5.96 -0.46
N ALA A 131 31.50 -6.32 0.63
CA ALA A 131 30.55 -7.42 0.64
C ALA A 131 29.39 -7.17 -0.32
N PHE A 132 28.90 -5.91 -0.41
CA PHE A 132 27.85 -5.53 -1.36
C PHE A 132 28.30 -5.78 -2.81
N LEU A 133 29.44 -5.20 -3.23
CA LEU A 133 29.90 -5.31 -4.62
C LEU A 133 30.31 -6.73 -4.99
N GLN A 134 30.99 -7.45 -4.09
CA GLN A 134 31.44 -8.85 -4.33
C GLN A 134 30.29 -9.86 -4.22
N GLY A 135 29.27 -9.55 -3.41
CA GLY A 135 28.07 -10.38 -3.22
C GLY A 135 27.01 -10.23 -4.32
N GLY A 136 27.28 -9.43 -5.35
CA GLY A 136 26.32 -9.24 -6.45
C GLY A 136 25.31 -8.12 -6.20
N GLY A 137 25.68 -7.13 -5.39
CA GLY A 137 24.83 -5.95 -5.15
C GLY A 137 24.46 -5.23 -6.44
N GLN A 138 23.20 -4.85 -6.56
CA GLN A 138 22.63 -4.25 -7.75
C GLN A 138 22.61 -2.73 -7.65
N LYS A 139 22.86 -2.06 -8.77
CA LYS A 139 22.80 -0.61 -8.94
C LYS A 139 21.35 -0.14 -8.93
N GLY A 140 21.10 1.07 -8.39
CA GLY A 140 19.79 1.71 -8.40
C GLY A 140 19.10 1.78 -7.05
N PRO A 141 17.79 2.08 -7.02
CA PRO A 141 17.01 2.15 -5.79
C PRO A 141 16.88 0.78 -5.14
N GLN A 142 17.12 0.71 -3.84
CA GLN A 142 17.15 -0.53 -3.09
C GLN A 142 15.76 -0.87 -2.53
N ARG A 143 15.40 -2.16 -2.48
CA ARG A 143 14.13 -2.61 -1.86
C ARG A 143 14.09 -2.35 -0.36
N LYS A 144 15.25 -2.50 0.31
CA LYS A 144 15.35 -2.31 1.74
C LYS A 144 15.41 -0.82 2.08
N VAL A 145 14.57 -0.39 2.99
CA VAL A 145 14.58 0.97 3.55
C VAL A 145 15.32 1.00 4.89
N LEU A 146 15.83 2.17 5.24
CA LEU A 146 16.41 2.41 6.55
C LEU A 146 15.29 2.83 7.51
N ARG A 147 15.36 2.27 8.71
CA ARG A 147 14.52 2.66 9.84
C ARG A 147 15.20 3.77 10.62
N GLU A 148 14.49 4.33 11.57
CA GLU A 148 15.00 5.32 12.53
C GLU A 148 16.34 4.93 13.13
N GLY A 149 17.22 5.90 13.32
CA GLY A 149 18.55 5.73 13.91
C GLY A 149 19.68 6.32 13.08
N THR A 150 20.90 6.14 13.57
CA THR A 150 22.12 6.60 12.90
C THR A 150 22.77 5.43 12.18
N HIS A 151 23.04 5.63 10.89
CA HIS A 151 23.61 4.60 10.02
C HIS A 151 24.94 5.06 9.44
N ILE A 152 25.91 4.14 9.44
CA ILE A 152 27.22 4.35 8.86
C ILE A 152 27.20 3.77 7.46
N ILE A 153 27.02 4.62 6.46
CA ILE A 153 26.89 4.23 5.05
C ILE A 153 27.90 5.00 4.24
N ASN A 154 28.59 4.32 3.32
CA ASN A 154 29.60 4.94 2.47
C ASN A 154 28.93 5.80 1.37
N PRO A 155 29.04 7.15 1.44
CA PRO A 155 28.42 8.06 0.49
C PRO A 155 29.09 8.08 -0.89
N ALA A 156 30.21 7.37 -1.07
CA ALA A 156 30.82 7.18 -2.39
C ALA A 156 30.05 6.17 -3.24
N LEU A 157 29.48 5.12 -2.60
CA LEU A 157 28.67 4.11 -3.26
C LEU A 157 27.18 4.40 -3.16
N PHE A 158 26.72 4.82 -1.99
CA PHE A 158 25.30 4.97 -1.72
C PHE A 158 24.90 6.44 -1.61
N VAL A 159 23.80 6.76 -2.27
CA VAL A 159 23.03 7.98 -2.00
C VAL A 159 21.89 7.60 -1.08
N VAL A 160 21.78 8.28 0.05
CA VAL A 160 20.70 8.04 1.00
C VAL A 160 19.83 9.28 1.10
N MET A 161 18.54 9.10 0.89
CA MET A 161 17.54 10.15 1.00
C MET A 161 16.72 9.95 2.27
N THR A 162 16.68 10.99 3.10
CA THR A 162 15.80 11.11 4.24
C THR A 162 14.87 12.31 4.02
N GLU A 163 13.87 12.48 4.87
CA GLU A 163 13.00 13.66 4.79
C GLU A 163 13.79 14.97 4.86
N GLU A 164 14.84 15.04 5.70
CA GLU A 164 15.60 16.25 6.00
C GLU A 164 16.74 16.50 4.99
N ALA A 165 17.39 15.44 4.51
CA ALA A 165 18.62 15.59 3.72
C ALA A 165 18.85 14.43 2.74
N THR A 166 19.69 14.73 1.71
CA THR A 166 20.29 13.73 0.84
C THR A 166 21.79 13.61 1.18
N TYR A 167 22.20 12.41 1.57
CA TYR A 167 23.56 12.07 1.93
C TYR A 167 24.28 11.43 0.74
N SER A 168 25.27 12.10 0.20
CA SER A 168 26.08 11.63 -0.93
C SER A 168 27.42 12.36 -0.96
N LEU A 169 28.38 11.85 -1.71
CA LEU A 169 29.47 12.67 -2.22
C LEU A 169 28.94 13.65 -3.28
N THR A 170 29.83 14.58 -3.73
CA THR A 170 29.50 15.51 -4.81
C THR A 170 28.99 14.72 -6.03
N LEU A 171 27.76 15.01 -6.44
CA LEU A 171 27.10 14.41 -7.58
C LEU A 171 27.35 15.27 -8.84
N GLU A 172 27.37 14.64 -9.99
CA GLU A 172 27.30 15.34 -11.27
C GLU A 172 25.91 15.97 -11.47
N ALA A 173 25.80 16.99 -12.30
CA ALA A 173 24.53 17.69 -12.50
C ALA A 173 23.38 16.78 -12.98
N THR A 174 23.70 15.82 -13.84
CA THR A 174 22.74 14.82 -14.35
C THR A 174 22.25 13.87 -13.26
N GLU A 175 23.18 13.41 -12.41
CA GLU A 175 22.84 12.57 -11.24
C GLU A 175 22.02 13.35 -10.22
N SER A 176 22.40 14.60 -9.92
CA SER A 176 21.65 15.45 -9.00
C SER A 176 20.19 15.61 -9.46
N ALA A 177 19.98 15.94 -10.73
CA ALA A 177 18.64 16.06 -11.30
C ALA A 177 17.81 14.76 -11.22
N TYR A 178 18.45 13.61 -11.35
CA TYR A 178 17.78 12.31 -11.16
C TYR A 178 17.33 12.12 -9.71
N TYR A 179 18.21 12.39 -8.74
CA TYR A 179 17.88 12.24 -7.33
C TYR A 179 16.87 13.25 -6.83
N ASP A 180 16.91 14.49 -7.35
CA ASP A 180 15.90 15.51 -7.06
C ASP A 180 14.52 15.06 -7.52
N LYS A 181 14.42 14.50 -8.74
CA LYS A 181 13.18 13.91 -9.25
C LYS A 181 12.71 12.72 -8.41
N MET A 182 13.63 11.86 -7.93
CA MET A 182 13.26 10.76 -7.04
C MET A 182 12.74 11.25 -5.69
N ARG A 183 13.31 12.32 -5.16
CA ARG A 183 12.82 12.98 -3.95
C ARG A 183 11.40 13.48 -4.14
N ASP A 184 11.12 14.18 -5.25
CA ASP A 184 9.78 14.68 -5.57
C ASP A 184 8.75 13.53 -5.64
N VAL A 185 9.11 12.40 -6.24
CA VAL A 185 8.25 11.21 -6.28
C VAL A 185 7.98 10.64 -4.88
N LEU A 186 9.00 10.62 -4.02
CA LEU A 186 8.86 10.16 -2.64
C LEU A 186 7.99 11.11 -1.81
N ASP A 187 8.19 12.42 -1.96
CA ASP A 187 7.38 13.44 -1.27
C ASP A 187 5.90 13.35 -1.68
N GLN A 188 5.61 13.25 -2.98
CA GLN A 188 4.25 13.06 -3.50
C GLN A 188 3.56 11.80 -2.95
N ARG A 189 4.33 10.75 -2.67
CA ARG A 189 3.82 9.49 -2.12
C ARG A 189 3.85 9.43 -0.60
N SER A 190 4.18 10.52 0.09
CA SER A 190 4.45 10.54 1.53
C SER A 190 5.46 9.46 1.94
N GLY A 191 6.53 9.32 1.14
CA GLY A 191 7.47 8.20 1.22
C GLY A 191 8.23 8.14 2.53
N PHE A 192 8.60 9.27 3.09
CA PHE A 192 9.41 9.35 4.31
C PHE A 192 8.62 9.08 5.59
N THR A 193 7.28 8.93 5.50
CA THR A 193 6.42 8.63 6.65
C THR A 193 5.85 7.22 6.55
N PRO A 194 5.68 6.51 7.68
CA PRO A 194 4.98 5.23 7.69
C PRO A 194 3.51 5.41 7.31
N VAL A 195 2.90 4.33 6.82
CA VAL A 195 1.44 4.24 6.67
C VAL A 195 0.85 4.04 8.05
N VAL A 196 0.04 4.98 8.50
CA VAL A 196 -0.67 4.87 9.77
C VAL A 196 -2.17 4.76 9.48
N ILE A 197 -2.75 3.61 9.83
CA ILE A 197 -4.19 3.37 9.74
C ILE A 197 -4.71 3.36 11.17
N LYS A 198 -5.53 4.35 11.49
CA LYS A 198 -6.09 4.51 12.84
C LYS A 198 -7.50 3.93 12.88
N GLU A 199 -7.83 3.28 14.00
CA GLU A 199 -9.20 2.98 14.33
C GLU A 199 -9.91 4.29 14.71
N VAL A 200 -11.04 4.57 14.06
CA VAL A 200 -11.84 5.76 14.35
C VAL A 200 -12.97 5.36 15.31
N MET A 201 -12.88 5.82 16.54
CA MET A 201 -13.92 5.67 17.53
C MET A 201 -14.95 6.79 17.38
N GLY A 202 -15.94 6.63 16.49
CA GLY A 202 -17.00 7.61 16.30
C GLY A 202 -18.12 7.11 15.39
N GLN A 203 -19.33 7.60 15.60
CA GLN A 203 -20.51 7.18 14.81
C GLN A 203 -20.54 7.81 13.40
N HIS A 204 -19.75 8.83 13.14
CA HIS A 204 -19.79 9.63 11.90
C HIS A 204 -18.57 9.49 11.00
N GLU A 205 -17.49 8.85 11.47
CA GLU A 205 -16.31 8.61 10.66
C GLU A 205 -16.19 7.11 10.37
N SER A 206 -16.07 6.78 9.08
CA SER A 206 -15.84 5.40 8.67
C SER A 206 -14.40 5.00 8.94
N ASP A 207 -14.19 3.88 9.64
CA ASP A 207 -12.89 3.27 9.75
C ASP A 207 -12.30 3.03 8.36
N GLN A 208 -11.02 3.31 8.24
CA GLN A 208 -10.30 3.12 6.98
C GLN A 208 -9.56 1.79 6.97
N LEU A 209 -9.35 1.30 5.79
CA LEU A 209 -8.40 0.24 5.46
C LEU A 209 -7.54 0.72 4.30
N ALA A 210 -6.45 0.03 4.01
CA ALA A 210 -5.60 0.44 2.91
C ALA A 210 -5.39 -0.70 1.90
N VAL A 211 -5.54 -0.36 0.63
CA VAL A 211 -5.24 -1.24 -0.51
C VAL A 211 -3.83 -0.97 -1.00
N VAL A 212 -3.04 -2.02 -1.12
CA VAL A 212 -1.64 -1.94 -1.55
C VAL A 212 -1.55 -2.27 -3.04
N THR A 213 -0.79 -1.44 -3.78
CA THR A 213 -0.43 -1.71 -5.17
C THR A 213 1.09 -1.84 -5.26
N VAL A 214 1.57 -3.05 -5.52
CA VAL A 214 3.00 -3.35 -5.67
C VAL A 214 3.46 -3.01 -7.07
N MET A 215 4.61 -2.31 -7.18
CA MET A 215 5.17 -1.82 -8.43
C MET A 215 6.29 -2.71 -8.99
N ASP A 216 6.87 -3.58 -8.17
CA ASP A 216 8.01 -4.43 -8.50
C ASP A 216 7.64 -5.92 -8.46
N GLY A 217 8.35 -6.73 -9.25
CA GLY A 217 8.16 -8.17 -9.30
C GLY A 217 7.46 -8.69 -10.57
N PRO A 218 7.14 -10.00 -10.61
CA PRO A 218 6.50 -10.64 -11.75
C PRO A 218 5.15 -10.03 -12.09
N ALA A 219 4.83 -9.96 -13.38
CA ALA A 219 3.53 -9.44 -13.83
C ALA A 219 2.38 -10.34 -13.40
N LEU A 220 1.23 -9.72 -13.13
CA LEU A 220 -0.01 -10.44 -12.92
C LEU A 220 -0.46 -11.12 -14.22
N PRO A 221 -1.02 -12.36 -14.17
CA PRO A 221 -1.67 -12.99 -15.31
C PRO A 221 -2.79 -12.12 -15.88
N LYS A 222 -3.04 -12.23 -17.19
CA LYS A 222 -4.03 -11.39 -17.88
C LYS A 222 -5.46 -11.56 -17.37
N ASP A 223 -5.75 -12.71 -16.79
CA ASP A 223 -7.09 -13.07 -16.32
C ASP A 223 -7.34 -12.73 -14.85
N GLU A 224 -6.32 -12.22 -14.15
CA GLU A 224 -6.39 -11.82 -12.74
C GLU A 224 -6.47 -10.29 -12.63
N LEU A 225 -7.43 -9.79 -11.84
CA LEU A 225 -7.60 -8.35 -11.55
C LEU A 225 -6.78 -7.91 -10.34
N LEU A 226 -6.61 -8.80 -9.37
CA LEU A 226 -5.84 -8.60 -8.15
C LEU A 226 -4.79 -9.69 -8.01
N ALA A 227 -3.66 -9.34 -7.42
CA ALA A 227 -2.65 -10.32 -7.04
C ALA A 227 -3.13 -11.10 -5.81
N PRO A 228 -3.10 -12.44 -5.87
CA PRO A 228 -3.57 -13.28 -4.78
C PRO A 228 -2.74 -13.08 -3.51
N ASP A 229 -3.34 -13.35 -2.36
CA ASP A 229 -2.66 -13.28 -1.07
C ASP A 229 -1.57 -14.38 -0.99
N VAL A 230 -0.36 -13.97 -0.62
CA VAL A 230 0.81 -14.86 -0.45
C VAL A 230 1.14 -15.14 1.01
N GLY A 231 0.22 -14.83 1.94
CA GLY A 231 0.36 -15.09 3.37
C GLY A 231 1.12 -14.01 4.13
N ASP A 232 1.55 -14.34 5.38
CA ASP A 232 2.06 -13.35 6.35
C ASP A 232 3.58 -13.15 6.34
N ALA A 233 4.32 -13.98 5.60
CA ALA A 233 5.78 -14.03 5.65
C ALA A 233 6.46 -12.68 5.34
N HIS A 234 5.80 -11.80 4.60
CA HIS A 234 6.32 -10.51 4.16
C HIS A 234 5.99 -9.33 5.11
N ASN A 235 5.47 -9.63 6.30
CA ASN A 235 5.16 -8.64 7.33
C ASN A 235 4.34 -7.45 6.78
N SER A 236 3.19 -7.73 6.18
CA SER A 236 2.29 -6.71 5.60
C SER A 236 3.00 -5.78 4.60
N PHE A 237 3.70 -6.32 3.62
CA PHE A 237 4.45 -5.64 2.55
C PHE A 237 5.66 -4.79 3.02
N GLN A 238 6.06 -4.90 4.28
CA GLN A 238 7.23 -4.21 4.81
C GLN A 238 8.56 -4.89 4.41
N GLU A 239 8.50 -6.17 4.02
CA GLU A 239 9.66 -6.98 3.60
C GLU A 239 9.52 -7.42 2.14
N PRO A 240 9.92 -6.58 1.17
CA PRO A 240 9.75 -6.85 -0.27
C PRO A 240 10.36 -8.17 -0.72
N GLU A 241 11.53 -8.54 -0.19
CA GLU A 241 12.20 -9.77 -0.56
C GLU A 241 11.39 -11.01 -0.18
N ARG A 242 10.84 -11.02 1.02
CA ARG A 242 9.99 -12.12 1.47
C ARG A 242 8.68 -12.19 0.71
N PHE A 243 8.13 -11.02 0.32
CA PHE A 243 6.95 -10.96 -0.54
C PHE A 243 7.22 -11.63 -1.89
N LEU A 244 8.31 -11.29 -2.55
CA LEU A 244 8.67 -11.86 -3.84
C LEU A 244 9.06 -13.34 -3.74
N ALA A 245 9.78 -13.72 -2.68
CA ALA A 245 10.12 -15.13 -2.41
C ALA A 245 8.89 -16.01 -2.16
N ALA A 246 7.82 -15.44 -1.59
CA ALA A 246 6.54 -16.13 -1.43
C ALA A 246 5.70 -16.20 -2.72
N GLY A 247 6.22 -15.70 -3.84
CA GLY A 247 5.51 -15.69 -5.13
C GLY A 247 4.64 -14.45 -5.37
N GLY A 248 4.86 -13.39 -4.60
CA GLY A 248 4.15 -12.12 -4.74
C GLY A 248 4.31 -11.52 -6.13
N LYS A 249 3.24 -10.94 -6.65
CA LYS A 249 3.16 -10.36 -8.00
C LYS A 249 2.94 -8.85 -7.92
N ARG A 250 3.44 -8.12 -8.92
CA ARG A 250 3.14 -6.70 -9.05
C ARG A 250 1.67 -6.48 -9.41
N GLY A 251 1.14 -5.33 -9.00
CA GLY A 251 -0.27 -4.96 -9.22
C GLY A 251 -0.98 -4.72 -7.89
N ARG A 252 -2.27 -4.46 -7.99
CA ARG A 252 -3.13 -4.28 -6.81
C ARG A 252 -3.28 -5.61 -6.09
N GLN A 253 -3.11 -5.59 -4.77
CA GLN A 253 -3.14 -6.79 -3.95
C GLN A 253 -4.55 -7.08 -3.45
N GLU A 254 -4.91 -8.35 -3.34
CA GLU A 254 -6.17 -8.78 -2.75
C GLU A 254 -6.19 -8.47 -1.24
N ARG A 255 -5.06 -8.71 -0.58
CA ARG A 255 -4.88 -8.45 0.84
C ARG A 255 -4.87 -6.96 1.13
N VAL A 256 -5.67 -6.54 2.11
CA VAL A 256 -5.73 -5.17 2.62
C VAL A 256 -4.95 -5.01 3.91
N LEU A 257 -4.54 -3.77 4.21
CA LEU A 257 -3.98 -3.40 5.50
C LEU A 257 -5.10 -2.85 6.38
N VAL A 258 -5.12 -3.31 7.60
CA VAL A 258 -6.02 -2.87 8.66
C VAL A 258 -5.30 -1.93 9.63
N GLU A 259 -5.89 -1.63 10.78
CA GLU A 259 -5.30 -0.76 11.80
C GLU A 259 -3.86 -1.13 12.13
N GLY A 260 -2.98 -0.13 12.17
CA GLY A 260 -1.57 -0.34 12.44
C GLY A 260 -0.66 0.72 11.83
N THR A 261 0.63 0.55 12.09
CA THR A 261 1.70 1.38 11.52
C THR A 261 2.62 0.51 10.67
N TYR A 262 2.76 0.86 9.40
CA TYR A 262 3.48 0.07 8.40
C TYR A 262 4.58 0.88 7.74
N TYR A 263 5.80 0.36 7.78
CA TYR A 263 6.99 0.98 7.19
C TYR A 263 7.25 0.41 5.79
N ILE A 264 6.42 0.82 4.85
CA ILE A 264 6.42 0.31 3.47
C ILE A 264 7.31 1.19 2.59
N ASN A 265 8.20 0.56 1.82
CA ASN A 265 8.95 1.24 0.77
C ASN A 265 7.98 1.76 -0.32
N ARG A 266 7.86 3.09 -0.47
CA ARG A 266 6.93 3.71 -1.43
C ARG A 266 7.38 3.64 -2.88
N LEU A 267 8.62 3.24 -3.13
CA LEU A 267 9.08 2.86 -4.45
C LEU A 267 8.67 1.43 -4.80
N PHE A 268 8.54 0.55 -3.77
CA PHE A 268 8.07 -0.81 -3.93
C PHE A 268 6.55 -0.90 -4.04
N ALA A 269 5.83 -0.19 -3.19
CA ALA A 269 4.37 -0.23 -3.15
C ALA A 269 3.73 1.11 -2.82
N THR A 270 2.64 1.41 -3.49
CA THR A 270 1.75 2.53 -3.18
C THR A 270 0.57 2.04 -2.35
N VAL A 271 -0.01 2.94 -1.57
CA VAL A 271 -1.08 2.63 -0.63
C VAL A 271 -2.22 3.62 -0.83
N GLU A 272 -3.42 3.11 -0.99
CA GLU A 272 -4.66 3.86 -1.17
C GLU A 272 -5.60 3.55 0.00
N PHE A 273 -6.15 4.59 0.63
CA PHE A 273 -7.09 4.44 1.74
C PHE A 273 -8.52 4.35 1.20
N ILE A 274 -9.25 3.35 1.67
CA ILE A 274 -10.68 3.18 1.40
C ILE A 274 -11.42 2.93 2.72
N SER A 275 -12.74 3.19 2.73
CA SER A 275 -13.57 2.94 3.91
C SER A 275 -13.87 1.46 4.10
N LYS A 276 -13.93 0.99 5.34
CA LYS A 276 -14.47 -0.34 5.66
C LYS A 276 -15.94 -0.42 5.27
N THR A 277 -16.38 -1.59 4.89
CA THR A 277 -17.79 -1.84 4.59
C THR A 277 -18.55 -2.06 5.89
N ILE A 278 -19.62 -1.27 6.09
CA ILE A 278 -20.50 -1.37 7.25
C ILE A 278 -21.81 -2.01 6.81
N ILE A 279 -22.18 -3.10 7.47
CA ILE A 279 -23.48 -3.76 7.30
C ILE A 279 -24.31 -3.41 8.54
N PRO A 280 -25.37 -2.57 8.39
CA PRO A 280 -26.18 -2.14 9.51
C PRO A 280 -27.07 -3.28 10.03
N VAL A 281 -27.52 -3.16 11.27
CA VAL A 281 -28.50 -4.08 11.86
C VAL A 281 -29.79 -4.03 11.04
N GLY A 282 -30.36 -5.21 10.75
CA GLY A 282 -31.54 -5.36 9.90
C GLY A 282 -31.21 -5.61 8.42
N TYR A 283 -29.93 -5.64 8.08
CA TYR A 283 -29.45 -5.99 6.73
C TYR A 283 -28.43 -7.12 6.80
N VAL A 284 -28.28 -7.82 5.69
CA VAL A 284 -27.12 -8.70 5.44
C VAL A 284 -26.41 -8.24 4.18
N GLY A 285 -25.11 -8.47 4.14
CA GLY A 285 -24.27 -8.17 2.99
C GLY A 285 -24.08 -9.40 2.11
N VAL A 286 -24.50 -9.34 0.86
CA VAL A 286 -24.22 -10.39 -0.12
C VAL A 286 -23.02 -9.97 -0.96
N VAL A 287 -21.95 -10.76 -0.91
CA VAL A 287 -20.73 -10.48 -1.67
C VAL A 287 -20.87 -10.98 -3.09
N VAL A 288 -20.60 -10.09 -4.06
CA VAL A 288 -20.42 -10.42 -5.47
C VAL A 288 -18.94 -10.25 -5.80
N SER A 289 -18.18 -11.34 -5.78
CA SER A 289 -16.74 -11.33 -6.02
C SER A 289 -16.39 -11.37 -7.50
N TYR A 290 -15.50 -10.48 -7.94
CA TYR A 290 -14.95 -10.43 -9.30
C TYR A 290 -13.64 -11.22 -9.41
N THR A 291 -13.05 -11.60 -8.27
CA THR A 291 -11.75 -12.26 -8.14
C THR A 291 -11.88 -13.62 -7.46
N GLY A 292 -10.80 -14.37 -7.43
CA GLY A 292 -10.76 -15.68 -6.80
C GLY A 292 -10.86 -16.84 -7.80
N ARG A 293 -10.71 -18.06 -7.27
CA ARG A 293 -10.82 -19.28 -8.07
C ARG A 293 -12.25 -19.47 -8.59
N LYS A 294 -12.40 -20.21 -9.70
CA LYS A 294 -13.70 -20.62 -10.17
C LYS A 294 -14.32 -21.59 -9.15
N GLY A 295 -15.50 -21.23 -8.63
CA GLY A 295 -16.28 -22.05 -7.72
C GLY A 295 -17.21 -23.04 -8.43
N THR A 296 -17.82 -23.93 -7.64
CA THR A 296 -18.91 -24.79 -8.11
C THR A 296 -20.22 -24.05 -7.88
N ASP A 297 -21.03 -23.92 -8.93
CA ASP A 297 -22.36 -23.31 -8.85
C ASP A 297 -23.30 -24.19 -8.01
N THR A 298 -23.82 -23.63 -6.93
CA THR A 298 -24.74 -24.28 -6.01
C THR A 298 -26.18 -23.80 -6.16
N SER A 299 -26.51 -23.00 -7.21
CA SER A 299 -27.82 -22.40 -7.43
C SER A 299 -28.91 -23.41 -7.84
N GLY A 300 -28.51 -24.63 -8.18
CA GLY A 300 -29.40 -25.69 -8.64
C GLY A 300 -29.57 -25.73 -10.17
N SER A 301 -30.31 -26.72 -10.67
CA SER A 301 -30.44 -26.95 -12.12
C SER A 301 -31.25 -25.88 -12.85
N GLU A 302 -32.18 -25.20 -12.17
CA GLU A 302 -33.05 -24.20 -12.78
C GLU A 302 -32.38 -22.83 -12.98
N TYR A 303 -31.37 -22.50 -12.18
CA TYR A 303 -30.78 -21.15 -12.10
C TYR A 303 -29.26 -21.17 -12.14
N SER A 304 -28.66 -22.08 -12.87
CA SER A 304 -27.20 -22.27 -12.93
C SER A 304 -26.44 -21.14 -13.65
N HIS A 305 -27.12 -20.14 -14.18
CA HIS A 305 -26.51 -19.03 -14.92
C HIS A 305 -25.91 -17.93 -14.01
N GLY A 306 -26.22 -17.90 -12.72
CA GLY A 306 -25.84 -16.83 -11.81
C GLY A 306 -24.67 -17.13 -10.90
N GLU A 307 -24.04 -18.30 -10.99
CA GLU A 307 -22.87 -18.71 -10.22
C GLU A 307 -22.96 -18.38 -8.71
N LEU A 308 -23.90 -19.01 -8.00
CA LEU A 308 -23.94 -19.00 -6.54
C LEU A 308 -22.85 -19.94 -6.03
N VAL A 309 -21.80 -19.37 -5.42
CA VAL A 309 -20.57 -20.10 -5.11
C VAL A 309 -20.20 -20.04 -3.64
N GLU A 310 -19.25 -20.87 -3.24
CA GLU A 310 -18.66 -20.81 -1.91
C GLU A 310 -17.86 -19.54 -1.67
N THR A 311 -17.70 -19.13 -0.41
CA THR A 311 -16.89 -17.99 0.01
C THR A 311 -15.46 -18.12 -0.51
N GLY A 312 -14.89 -17.02 -1.02
CA GLY A 312 -13.56 -16.97 -1.62
C GLY A 312 -13.48 -17.38 -3.08
N CYS A 313 -14.61 -17.75 -3.70
CA CYS A 313 -14.70 -18.01 -5.15
C CYS A 313 -15.27 -16.82 -5.89
N ARG A 314 -15.01 -16.72 -7.19
CA ARG A 314 -15.57 -15.70 -8.07
C ARG A 314 -17.04 -16.00 -8.34
N GLY A 315 -17.92 -15.03 -8.09
CA GLY A 315 -19.37 -15.14 -8.22
C GLY A 315 -20.08 -14.57 -6.99
N VAL A 316 -21.36 -14.89 -6.85
CA VAL A 316 -22.16 -14.51 -5.68
C VAL A 316 -21.93 -15.52 -4.55
N TRP A 317 -21.51 -15.06 -3.40
CA TRP A 317 -21.26 -15.95 -2.27
C TRP A 317 -22.55 -16.44 -1.65
N ARG A 318 -22.64 -17.78 -1.44
CA ARG A 318 -23.79 -18.43 -0.82
C ARG A 318 -24.05 -17.97 0.61
N ASP A 319 -22.97 -17.69 1.36
CA ASP A 319 -23.07 -17.28 2.74
C ASP A 319 -23.03 -15.76 2.84
N ALA A 320 -24.15 -15.17 3.28
CA ALA A 320 -24.25 -13.73 3.47
C ALA A 320 -23.47 -13.27 4.71
N MET A 321 -22.86 -12.10 4.63
CA MET A 321 -22.19 -11.44 5.75
C MET A 321 -23.22 -10.83 6.70
N MET A 322 -23.06 -11.09 8.00
CA MET A 322 -23.95 -10.59 9.05
C MET A 322 -23.67 -9.11 9.36
N PRO A 323 -24.54 -8.42 10.14
CA PRO A 323 -24.27 -7.04 10.59
C PRO A 323 -22.91 -6.90 11.26
N GLY A 324 -22.17 -5.85 10.87
CA GLY A 324 -20.81 -5.62 11.39
C GLY A 324 -19.99 -4.70 10.49
N LYS A 325 -18.73 -4.49 10.88
CA LYS A 325 -17.73 -3.75 10.09
C LYS A 325 -16.73 -4.74 9.50
N TYR A 326 -16.46 -4.61 8.21
CA TYR A 326 -15.62 -5.57 7.47
C TYR A 326 -14.52 -4.86 6.68
N ALA A 327 -13.32 -5.38 6.77
CA ALA A 327 -12.19 -4.97 5.97
C ALA A 327 -12.26 -5.63 4.58
N PHE A 328 -13.23 -5.22 3.76
CA PHE A 328 -13.44 -5.77 2.44
C PHE A 328 -12.76 -4.94 1.37
N ASN A 329 -12.01 -5.60 0.49
CA ASN A 329 -11.39 -4.95 -0.66
C ASN A 329 -12.42 -4.70 -1.75
N THR A 330 -12.87 -3.45 -1.90
CA THR A 330 -13.90 -3.09 -2.89
C THR A 330 -13.47 -3.27 -4.35
N TYR A 331 -12.18 -3.49 -4.60
CA TYR A 331 -11.67 -3.87 -5.91
C TYR A 331 -11.82 -5.37 -6.21
N ALA A 332 -11.94 -6.20 -5.15
CA ALA A 332 -12.19 -7.63 -5.29
C ALA A 332 -13.64 -7.95 -5.64
N GLY A 333 -14.57 -7.06 -5.30
CA GLY A 333 -15.99 -7.27 -5.50
C GLY A 333 -16.83 -6.14 -4.93
N LYS A 334 -18.13 -6.37 -4.87
CA LYS A 334 -19.08 -5.47 -4.21
C LYS A 334 -19.90 -6.23 -3.17
N ILE A 335 -20.43 -5.51 -2.19
CA ILE A 335 -21.35 -6.02 -1.19
C ILE A 335 -22.71 -5.38 -1.43
N GLU A 336 -23.70 -6.19 -1.76
CA GLU A 336 -25.10 -5.76 -1.89
C GLU A 336 -25.82 -5.93 -0.56
N LEU A 337 -26.42 -4.84 -0.07
CA LEU A 337 -27.17 -4.85 1.18
C LEU A 337 -28.60 -5.32 0.93
N VAL A 338 -29.02 -6.39 1.61
CA VAL A 338 -30.35 -6.95 1.55
C VAL A 338 -31.04 -6.80 2.90
N PRO A 339 -32.20 -6.12 3.01
CA PRO A 339 -32.95 -6.02 4.24
C PRO A 339 -33.48 -7.39 4.69
N THR A 340 -33.30 -7.70 5.96
CA THR A 340 -33.81 -8.92 6.60
C THR A 340 -34.89 -8.63 7.62
N THR A 341 -35.23 -7.37 7.83
CA THR A 341 -36.39 -6.93 8.57
C THR A 341 -37.60 -6.78 7.64
N ASN A 342 -38.78 -6.79 8.21
CA ASN A 342 -40.00 -6.50 7.44
C ASN A 342 -39.92 -5.06 6.89
N PHE A 343 -40.16 -4.91 5.60
CA PHE A 343 -40.30 -3.59 4.97
C PHE A 343 -41.60 -3.55 4.19
N VAL A 344 -42.20 -2.34 4.08
CA VAL A 344 -43.48 -2.14 3.42
C VAL A 344 -43.23 -1.54 2.04
N LEU A 345 -43.82 -2.15 1.03
CA LEU A 345 -43.91 -1.62 -0.32
C LEU A 345 -45.29 -0.98 -0.51
N MET A 346 -45.32 0.26 -1.04
CA MET A 346 -46.53 1.01 -1.23
C MET A 346 -46.78 1.31 -2.69
N TRP A 347 -47.87 0.81 -3.24
CA TRP A 347 -48.40 1.17 -4.58
C TRP A 347 -49.29 2.41 -4.42
N GLN A 348 -48.66 3.58 -4.30
CA GLN A 348 -49.35 4.84 -4.07
C GLN A 348 -48.63 5.99 -4.76
N HIS A 349 -49.41 6.94 -5.33
CA HIS A 349 -48.81 8.09 -5.99
C HIS A 349 -48.17 9.06 -4.94
N GLY A 350 -46.89 9.34 -5.15
CA GLY A 350 -46.15 10.31 -4.31
C GLY A 350 -45.71 9.79 -2.93
N SER A 351 -45.80 8.49 -2.65
CA SER A 351 -45.24 7.94 -1.42
C SER A 351 -43.72 7.80 -1.55
N SER A 352 -42.99 8.34 -0.59
CA SER A 352 -41.56 8.16 -0.43
C SER A 352 -41.25 7.36 0.85
N GLY A 353 -42.00 6.28 1.07
CA GLY A 353 -41.92 5.52 2.30
C GLY A 353 -40.71 4.58 2.40
N SER A 354 -40.21 4.08 1.28
CA SER A 354 -39.12 3.12 1.22
C SER A 354 -38.19 3.40 0.05
N THR A 355 -36.94 2.96 0.15
CA THR A 355 -35.95 3.06 -0.93
C THR A 355 -36.31 2.17 -2.13
N PHE A 356 -37.22 1.21 -1.97
CA PHE A 356 -37.53 0.17 -2.95
C PHE A 356 -38.84 0.39 -3.70
N ASP A 357 -39.70 1.31 -3.25
CA ASP A 357 -41.05 1.55 -3.80
C ASP A 357 -41.19 2.83 -4.64
N GLY A 358 -40.11 3.56 -4.85
CA GLY A 358 -40.14 4.85 -5.54
C GLY A 358 -40.73 4.83 -6.96
N ASN A 359 -40.75 3.69 -7.62
CA ASN A 359 -41.29 3.51 -8.96
C ASN A 359 -42.67 2.84 -8.99
N LEU A 360 -43.16 2.38 -7.82
CA LEU A 360 -44.49 1.74 -7.73
C LEU A 360 -45.59 2.81 -7.86
N ARG A 361 -46.65 2.45 -8.59
CA ARG A 361 -47.81 3.31 -8.84
C ARG A 361 -49.06 2.56 -8.44
N GLU A 362 -50.16 3.30 -8.17
CA GLU A 362 -51.48 2.75 -7.98
C GLU A 362 -51.87 1.84 -9.14
N ILE A 363 -52.45 0.70 -8.82
CA ILE A 363 -52.84 -0.28 -9.83
C ILE A 363 -54.18 0.14 -10.40
N THR A 364 -54.21 0.49 -11.67
CA THR A 364 -55.47 0.71 -12.42
C THR A 364 -56.09 -0.61 -12.73
N LEU A 365 -57.30 -0.85 -12.21
CA LEU A 365 -58.11 -2.06 -12.44
C LEU A 365 -59.18 -1.77 -13.49
N ILE A 366 -59.64 -2.81 -14.18
CA ILE A 366 -60.82 -2.76 -15.05
C ILE A 366 -61.76 -3.82 -14.53
N THR A 367 -62.97 -3.41 -14.12
CA THR A 367 -63.98 -4.31 -13.58
C THR A 367 -64.86 -4.91 -14.71
N LYS A 368 -65.62 -5.95 -14.40
CA LYS A 368 -66.51 -6.60 -15.33
C LYS A 368 -67.55 -5.66 -15.92
N ASP A 369 -67.97 -4.62 -15.17
CA ASP A 369 -68.91 -3.58 -15.53
C ASP A 369 -68.24 -2.30 -16.10
N ALA A 370 -66.99 -2.44 -16.53
CA ALA A 370 -66.21 -1.42 -17.20
C ALA A 370 -65.89 -0.13 -16.36
N PHE A 371 -65.85 -0.22 -15.03
CA PHE A 371 -65.28 0.81 -14.20
C PHE A 371 -63.76 0.68 -14.10
N GLU A 372 -63.07 1.79 -13.97
CA GLU A 372 -61.58 1.86 -13.84
C GLU A 372 -61.18 2.44 -12.48
N PRO A 373 -61.34 1.68 -11.37
CA PRO A 373 -60.87 2.15 -10.07
C PRO A 373 -59.36 2.01 -9.97
N GLN A 374 -58.74 2.95 -9.23
CA GLN A 374 -57.34 2.89 -8.81
C GLN A 374 -57.25 2.20 -7.43
N LEU A 375 -56.39 1.22 -7.33
CA LEU A 375 -56.15 0.45 -6.13
C LEU A 375 -54.84 0.88 -5.47
N PRO A 376 -54.85 1.66 -4.38
CA PRO A 376 -53.69 1.82 -3.53
C PRO A 376 -53.50 0.55 -2.70
N LEU A 377 -52.28 0.06 -2.65
CA LEU A 377 -51.94 -1.22 -1.99
C LEU A 377 -50.67 -1.05 -1.15
N SER A 378 -50.62 -1.76 -0.02
CA SER A 378 -49.42 -1.91 0.79
C SER A 378 -49.17 -3.39 1.03
N VAL A 379 -47.93 -3.82 0.75
CA VAL A 379 -47.51 -5.21 0.94
C VAL A 379 -46.30 -5.22 1.87
N VAL A 380 -46.36 -6.04 2.92
CA VAL A 380 -45.23 -6.29 3.83
C VAL A 380 -44.39 -7.41 3.25
N VAL A 381 -43.14 -7.14 3.03
CA VAL A 381 -42.17 -8.13 2.49
C VAL A 381 -41.14 -8.44 3.54
N HIS A 382 -40.76 -9.72 3.63
CA HIS A 382 -39.67 -10.22 4.46
C HIS A 382 -38.75 -11.08 3.62
N ILE A 383 -37.44 -10.82 3.71
CA ILE A 383 -36.43 -11.63 3.04
C ILE A 383 -35.61 -12.35 4.12
N ASP A 384 -35.72 -13.68 4.15
CA ASP A 384 -34.88 -14.51 5.01
C ASP A 384 -33.40 -14.33 4.63
N TYR A 385 -32.52 -14.11 5.61
CA TYR A 385 -31.10 -13.91 5.38
C TYR A 385 -30.44 -15.04 4.59
N ARG A 386 -30.95 -16.28 4.70
CA ARG A 386 -30.48 -17.46 3.94
C ARG A 386 -30.82 -17.37 2.46
N LYS A 387 -31.91 -16.67 2.12
CA LYS A 387 -32.37 -16.48 0.75
C LYS A 387 -31.80 -15.20 0.12
N ALA A 388 -31.21 -14.31 0.89
CA ALA A 388 -30.65 -13.06 0.40
C ALA A 388 -29.60 -13.25 -0.73
N PRO A 389 -28.67 -14.23 -0.68
CA PRO A 389 -27.77 -14.50 -1.81
C PRO A 389 -28.49 -14.89 -3.10
N MET A 390 -29.60 -15.64 -3.02
CA MET A 390 -30.39 -16.01 -4.19
C MET A 390 -31.11 -14.79 -4.81
N VAL A 391 -31.54 -13.84 -3.96
CA VAL A 391 -32.13 -12.58 -4.45
C VAL A 391 -31.09 -11.80 -5.27
N VAL A 392 -29.87 -11.66 -4.77
CA VAL A 392 -28.81 -10.97 -5.50
C VAL A 392 -28.40 -11.74 -6.76
N GLN A 393 -28.31 -13.06 -6.69
CA GLN A 393 -27.97 -13.90 -7.83
C GLN A 393 -28.99 -13.78 -8.97
N ARG A 394 -30.30 -13.79 -8.64
CA ARG A 394 -31.37 -13.80 -9.63
C ARG A 394 -31.73 -12.42 -10.18
N PHE A 395 -31.71 -11.42 -9.30
CA PHE A 395 -32.25 -10.08 -9.60
C PHE A 395 -31.16 -8.99 -9.54
N GLY A 396 -29.97 -9.29 -9.02
CA GLY A 396 -28.90 -8.31 -8.83
C GLY A 396 -29.03 -7.47 -7.56
N ASN A 397 -30.23 -6.97 -7.24
CA ASN A 397 -30.54 -6.25 -6.01
C ASN A 397 -32.04 -6.31 -5.67
N VAL A 398 -32.41 -5.86 -4.47
CA VAL A 398 -33.81 -5.87 -3.99
C VAL A 398 -34.71 -4.97 -4.81
N LYS A 399 -34.23 -3.84 -5.31
CA LYS A 399 -35.02 -2.93 -6.14
C LYS A 399 -35.47 -3.60 -7.44
N GLN A 400 -34.59 -4.33 -8.09
CA GLN A 400 -34.91 -5.09 -9.29
C GLN A 400 -35.87 -6.25 -9.02
N LEU A 401 -35.76 -6.94 -7.88
CA LEU A 401 -36.73 -7.92 -7.45
C LEU A 401 -38.13 -7.30 -7.37
N VAL A 402 -38.26 -6.13 -6.76
CA VAL A 402 -39.54 -5.42 -6.64
C VAL A 402 -40.07 -5.01 -8.00
N GLU A 403 -39.28 -4.34 -8.82
CA GLU A 403 -39.73 -3.79 -10.12
C GLU A 403 -39.97 -4.84 -11.19
N GLN A 404 -39.16 -5.90 -11.24
CA GLN A 404 -39.25 -6.90 -12.33
C GLN A 404 -40.13 -8.09 -11.99
N THR A 405 -40.39 -8.34 -10.71
CA THR A 405 -41.15 -9.53 -10.31
C THR A 405 -42.33 -9.18 -9.43
N LEU A 406 -42.17 -8.48 -8.33
CA LEU A 406 -43.26 -8.23 -7.40
C LEU A 406 -44.32 -7.30 -8.00
N ASP A 407 -43.93 -6.19 -8.61
CA ASP A 407 -44.89 -5.26 -9.24
C ASP A 407 -45.70 -5.90 -10.36
N PRO A 408 -45.14 -6.56 -11.37
CA PRO A 408 -45.91 -7.27 -12.40
C PRO A 408 -46.81 -8.38 -11.83
N MET A 409 -46.34 -9.13 -10.84
CA MET A 409 -47.09 -10.22 -10.24
C MET A 409 -48.30 -9.70 -9.46
N VAL A 410 -48.13 -8.72 -8.61
CA VAL A 410 -49.17 -8.07 -7.82
C VAL A 410 -50.19 -7.39 -8.77
N SER A 411 -49.69 -6.63 -9.73
CA SER A 411 -50.56 -5.96 -10.74
C SER A 411 -51.39 -6.96 -11.57
N SER A 412 -50.78 -8.05 -12.02
CA SER A 412 -51.49 -9.10 -12.79
C SER A 412 -52.53 -9.80 -11.94
N TYR A 413 -52.25 -10.15 -10.69
CA TYR A 413 -53.20 -10.79 -9.79
C TYR A 413 -54.46 -9.94 -9.60
N PHE A 414 -54.33 -8.67 -9.22
CA PHE A 414 -55.48 -7.80 -8.97
C PHE A 414 -56.23 -7.45 -10.26
N LYS A 415 -55.57 -7.29 -11.39
CA LYS A 415 -56.24 -7.12 -12.70
C LYS A 415 -57.06 -8.34 -13.08
N ASN A 416 -56.54 -9.55 -12.91
CA ASN A 416 -57.28 -10.79 -13.21
C ASN A 416 -58.55 -10.94 -12.32
N VAL A 417 -58.39 -10.67 -11.00
CA VAL A 417 -59.49 -10.71 -10.04
C VAL A 417 -60.57 -9.68 -10.39
N SER A 418 -60.19 -8.46 -10.76
CA SER A 418 -61.14 -7.40 -11.07
C SER A 418 -61.96 -7.62 -12.31
N GLN A 419 -61.41 -8.29 -13.35
CA GLN A 419 -62.12 -8.62 -14.58
C GLN A 419 -63.26 -9.62 -14.38
N THR A 420 -63.23 -10.39 -13.31
CA THR A 420 -64.26 -11.40 -13.03
C THR A 420 -65.40 -10.90 -12.15
N ARG A 421 -65.28 -9.72 -11.53
CA ARG A 421 -66.21 -9.15 -10.55
C ARG A 421 -66.64 -7.75 -10.95
N THR A 422 -67.89 -7.38 -10.58
CA THR A 422 -68.38 -5.99 -10.69
C THR A 422 -67.77 -5.09 -9.63
N PHE A 423 -67.81 -3.79 -9.82
CA PHE A 423 -67.27 -2.81 -8.88
C PHE A 423 -67.88 -2.97 -7.47
N ILE A 424 -69.17 -3.19 -7.38
CA ILE A 424 -69.87 -3.40 -6.11
C ILE A 424 -69.43 -4.68 -5.44
N GLU A 425 -69.30 -5.80 -6.19
CA GLU A 425 -68.79 -7.07 -5.66
C GLU A 425 -67.37 -6.95 -5.12
N LEU A 426 -66.49 -6.19 -5.78
CA LEU A 426 -65.14 -5.94 -5.29
C LEU A 426 -65.13 -5.24 -3.93
N ILE A 427 -66.01 -4.24 -3.72
CA ILE A 427 -66.13 -3.56 -2.45
C ILE A 427 -66.68 -4.45 -1.34
N GLN A 428 -67.69 -5.25 -1.64
CA GLN A 428 -68.33 -6.15 -0.69
C GLN A 428 -67.41 -7.31 -0.27
N SER A 429 -66.62 -7.87 -1.20
CA SER A 429 -65.72 -9.00 -0.99
C SER A 429 -64.28 -8.59 -0.62
N ARG A 430 -64.04 -7.36 -0.21
CA ARG A 430 -62.71 -6.81 0.04
C ARG A 430 -61.88 -7.68 1.02
N SER A 431 -62.47 -8.13 2.13
CA SER A 431 -61.78 -8.95 3.13
C SER A 431 -61.40 -10.34 2.60
N GLU A 432 -62.27 -10.95 1.79
CA GLU A 432 -62.02 -12.23 1.12
C GLU A 432 -60.90 -12.11 0.10
N LEU A 433 -60.89 -11.03 -0.69
CA LEU A 433 -59.84 -10.75 -1.67
C LEU A 433 -58.48 -10.53 -1.02
N GLN A 434 -58.44 -9.84 0.11
CA GLN A 434 -57.24 -9.63 0.88
C GLN A 434 -56.70 -10.95 1.46
N ALA A 435 -57.57 -11.80 1.98
CA ALA A 435 -57.20 -13.13 2.49
C ALA A 435 -56.64 -14.03 1.39
N ASN A 436 -57.33 -14.09 0.24
CA ASN A 436 -56.90 -14.89 -0.92
C ASN A 436 -55.55 -14.37 -1.48
N ALA A 437 -55.37 -13.06 -1.62
CA ALA A 437 -54.12 -12.46 -2.08
C ALA A 437 -52.96 -12.81 -1.16
N SER A 438 -53.16 -12.90 0.15
CA SER A 438 -52.08 -13.25 1.12
C SER A 438 -51.70 -14.74 1.08
N VAL A 439 -52.54 -15.61 0.48
CA VAL A 439 -52.28 -17.05 0.32
C VAL A 439 -51.65 -17.32 -1.06
N ASP A 440 -52.10 -16.62 -2.08
CA ASP A 440 -51.73 -16.86 -3.47
C ASP A 440 -50.40 -16.16 -3.87
N MET A 441 -49.99 -15.13 -3.13
CA MET A 441 -48.72 -14.40 -3.32
C MET A 441 -47.65 -14.84 -2.34
#